data_f325196fb56427139a1e1f53166b8c79
#
_entry.id   f325196fb56427139a1e1f53166b8c79
#
_cell.length_a   1.000
_cell.length_b   1.000
_cell.length_c   1.000
_cell.angle_alpha   90.00
_cell.angle_beta   90.00
_cell.angle_gamma   90.00
#
_symmetry.space_group_name_H-M   'P 1'
#
loop_
_entity.id
_entity.type
_entity.pdbx_description
1 polymer ?
#
loop_
_entity_poly.entity_id
_entity_poly.type
_entity_poly.pdbx_seq_one_letter_code
_entity_poly.pdbx_strand_id
1 'polypeptide(L)'
;VSIRFDDNLHDISFQGPLSVEFLSKYVEGIRDLPYFAHMQTTLFDLPVMISRTGYTGERGYEFFCRGQDAPTIWARIIEQGAPMGTIPTRFTTLDLLRAESYLLFFPYDNSEMYPFEDDVTGDTLWELGLDFTVSPGKVGFRGAEEHYRLKGKERFKIYGVMLEGTTPADEGAPLMKDGKQVGVVTVGTYSSVNKHNVGIARMPVDCAVDGTEMVVANESGDVKCKAHSMPFYDPDKKRRAAKG
;
A
#
# COMPACT_ATOMS: atom_id res chain seq x y z
N VAL A 1 29.67 3.87 0.08
CA VAL A 1 28.40 4.33 0.63
C VAL A 1 28.53 4.36 2.13
N SER A 2 28.18 5.48 2.78
CA SER A 2 28.06 5.57 4.24
C SER A 2 26.57 5.60 4.60
N ILE A 3 26.21 4.84 5.63
CA ILE A 3 24.85 4.81 6.17
C ILE A 3 24.92 5.36 7.59
N ARG A 4 24.06 6.33 7.88
CA ARG A 4 23.91 6.89 9.23
C ARG A 4 22.48 6.59 9.71
N PHE A 5 22.40 6.00 10.89
CA PHE A 5 21.15 5.85 11.61
C PHE A 5 20.84 7.14 12.39
N ASP A 6 19.60 7.64 12.32
CA ASP A 6 19.15 8.81 13.08
C ASP A 6 17.81 8.45 13.76
N ASP A 7 17.87 8.11 15.04
CA ASP A 7 16.74 7.70 15.87
C ASP A 7 15.91 8.87 16.42
N ASN A 8 16.35 10.12 16.16
CA ASN A 8 15.63 11.33 16.55
C ASN A 8 14.86 11.95 15.37
N LEU A 9 14.59 11.18 14.34
CA LEU A 9 13.75 11.60 13.22
C LEU A 9 12.39 10.92 13.33
N HIS A 10 11.32 11.72 13.33
CA HIS A 10 9.94 11.27 13.41
C HIS A 10 9.22 11.56 12.09
N ASP A 11 8.30 10.68 11.72
CA ASP A 11 7.46 10.83 10.55
C ASP A 11 6.00 11.07 10.97
N ILE A 12 5.37 12.09 10.35
CA ILE A 12 3.95 12.37 10.47
C ILE A 12 3.34 12.27 9.08
N SER A 13 2.50 11.28 8.88
CA SER A 13 1.79 11.07 7.61
C SER A 13 0.50 11.92 7.57
N PHE A 14 0.41 12.83 6.61
CA PHE A 14 -0.73 13.73 6.39
C PHE A 14 -1.31 13.51 4.99
N GLN A 15 -2.41 12.79 4.92
CA GLN A 15 -2.94 12.24 3.68
C GLN A 15 -4.35 12.73 3.39
N GLY A 16 -4.73 12.73 2.13
CA GLY A 16 -6.07 13.03 1.66
C GLY A 16 -6.12 14.11 0.60
N PRO A 17 -7.23 14.22 -0.15
CA PRO A 17 -7.34 15.11 -1.31
C PRO A 17 -7.19 16.59 -0.97
N LEU A 18 -7.51 17.01 0.27
CA LEU A 18 -7.38 18.39 0.73
C LEU A 18 -6.02 18.72 1.38
N SER A 19 -5.10 17.76 1.44
CA SER A 19 -3.80 17.95 2.08
C SER A 19 -2.99 19.10 1.44
N VAL A 20 -3.07 19.24 0.12
CA VAL A 20 -2.36 20.31 -0.59
C VAL A 20 -2.97 21.70 -0.32
N GLU A 21 -4.29 21.80 -0.24
CA GLU A 21 -4.99 23.05 0.10
C GLU A 21 -4.63 23.50 1.52
N PHE A 22 -4.54 22.57 2.45
CA PHE A 22 -4.10 22.86 3.81
C PHE A 22 -2.66 23.38 3.81
N LEU A 23 -1.73 22.59 3.25
CA LEU A 23 -0.31 22.90 3.30
C LEU A 23 0.07 24.18 2.54
N SER A 24 -0.64 24.49 1.45
CA SER A 24 -0.37 25.72 0.68
C SER A 24 -0.58 27.01 1.45
N LYS A 25 -1.21 26.96 2.62
CA LYS A 25 -1.34 28.10 3.52
C LYS A 25 -0.05 28.38 4.32
N TYR A 26 0.82 27.39 4.44
CA TYR A 26 1.99 27.42 5.32
C TYR A 26 3.30 27.18 4.59
N VAL A 27 3.27 26.51 3.44
CA VAL A 27 4.46 26.08 2.71
C VAL A 27 4.39 26.56 1.28
N GLU A 28 5.27 27.49 0.93
CA GLU A 28 5.44 27.98 -0.43
C GLU A 28 5.94 26.87 -1.36
N GLY A 29 5.41 26.81 -2.58
CA GLY A 29 5.82 25.83 -3.60
C GLY A 29 5.31 24.39 -3.39
N ILE A 30 4.54 24.10 -2.33
CA ILE A 30 4.07 22.73 -2.03
C ILE A 30 3.17 22.15 -3.13
N ARG A 31 2.43 23.02 -3.86
CA ARG A 31 1.56 22.59 -4.97
C ARG A 31 2.36 21.99 -6.12
N ASP A 32 3.55 22.53 -6.35
CA ASP A 32 4.42 22.16 -7.45
C ASP A 32 5.39 21.01 -7.11
N LEU A 33 5.43 20.57 -5.84
CA LEU A 33 6.28 19.46 -5.43
C LEU A 33 5.88 18.19 -6.18
N PRO A 34 6.77 17.59 -7.01
CA PRO A 34 6.44 16.39 -7.78
C PRO A 34 6.18 15.18 -6.88
N TYR A 35 5.40 14.22 -7.37
CA TYR A 35 5.23 12.93 -6.70
C TYR A 35 6.59 12.21 -6.55
N PHE A 36 6.86 11.64 -5.38
CA PHE A 36 8.15 11.09 -4.94
C PHE A 36 9.29 12.10 -4.80
N ALA A 37 9.02 13.39 -4.88
CA ALA A 37 10.00 14.43 -4.52
C ALA A 37 9.86 14.85 -3.05
N HIS A 38 10.89 15.50 -2.55
CA HIS A 38 10.91 16.10 -1.21
C HIS A 38 11.49 17.51 -1.24
N MET A 39 11.21 18.27 -0.20
CA MET A 39 11.76 19.61 0.01
C MET A 39 12.10 19.83 1.49
N GLN A 40 13.17 20.58 1.75
CA GLN A 40 13.48 21.12 3.07
C GLN A 40 12.79 22.45 3.24
N THR A 41 12.04 22.61 4.32
CA THR A 41 11.26 23.83 4.56
C THR A 41 10.96 23.99 6.05
N THR A 42 10.05 24.90 6.38
CA THR A 42 9.45 24.99 7.72
C THR A 42 7.95 24.75 7.64
N LEU A 43 7.41 24.11 8.66
CA LEU A 43 5.97 24.01 8.89
C LEU A 43 5.68 24.56 10.30
N PHE A 44 4.86 25.59 10.38
CA PHE A 44 4.60 26.32 11.64
C PHE A 44 5.89 26.87 12.29
N ASP A 45 6.82 27.38 11.48
CA ASP A 45 8.14 27.89 11.86
C ASP A 45 9.12 26.85 12.40
N LEU A 46 8.78 25.56 12.31
CA LEU A 46 9.62 24.44 12.71
C LEU A 46 10.25 23.75 11.49
N PRO A 47 11.55 23.41 11.55
CA PRO A 47 12.23 22.77 10.43
C PRO A 47 11.65 21.39 10.12
N VAL A 48 11.31 21.14 8.86
CA VAL A 48 10.82 19.84 8.38
C VAL A 48 11.38 19.52 7.00
N MET A 49 11.52 18.24 6.71
CA MET A 49 11.56 17.73 5.35
C MET A 49 10.16 17.25 5.00
N ILE A 50 9.57 17.80 3.95
CA ILE A 50 8.28 17.34 3.44
C ILE A 50 8.52 16.48 2.21
N SER A 51 8.03 15.25 2.24
CA SER A 51 8.04 14.33 1.10
C SER A 51 6.62 14.21 0.54
N ARG A 52 6.48 14.25 -0.79
CA ARG A 52 5.21 13.94 -1.44
C ARG A 52 5.09 12.43 -1.67
N THR A 53 4.92 11.74 -0.58
CA THR A 53 4.77 10.29 -0.47
C THR A 53 3.60 9.95 0.45
N GLY A 54 3.22 8.68 0.52
CA GLY A 54 2.16 8.22 1.39
C GLY A 54 1.75 6.79 1.10
N TYR A 55 0.93 6.24 1.98
CA TYR A 55 0.53 4.84 1.99
C TYR A 55 -0.99 4.64 1.95
N THR A 56 -1.70 5.54 1.26
CA THR A 56 -3.18 5.54 1.20
C THR A 56 -3.76 5.53 -0.21
N GLY A 57 -2.91 5.71 -1.23
CA GLY A 57 -3.38 5.88 -2.61
C GLY A 57 -3.92 7.28 -2.93
N GLU A 58 -4.11 8.14 -1.94
CA GLU A 58 -4.49 9.53 -2.13
C GLU A 58 -3.27 10.46 -2.25
N ARG A 59 -3.50 11.69 -2.70
CA ARG A 59 -2.50 12.74 -2.58
C ARG A 59 -2.23 13.01 -1.11
N GLY A 60 -0.97 13.04 -0.74
CA GLY A 60 -0.56 13.27 0.63
C GLY A 60 0.91 13.61 0.75
N TYR A 61 1.31 13.80 1.99
CA TYR A 61 2.66 14.21 2.35
C TYR A 61 3.09 13.54 3.65
N GLU A 62 4.38 13.33 3.78
CA GLU A 62 5.02 12.85 5.00
C GLU A 62 5.99 13.91 5.50
N PHE A 63 5.96 14.21 6.81
CA PHE A 63 6.77 15.23 7.44
C PHE A 63 7.81 14.59 8.34
N PHE A 64 9.06 14.69 7.94
CA PHE A 64 10.18 14.22 8.75
C PHE A 64 10.71 15.38 9.58
N CYS A 65 10.59 15.28 10.89
CA CYS A 65 10.96 16.32 11.85
C CYS A 65 11.69 15.76 13.06
N ARG A 66 12.28 16.62 13.88
CA ARG A 66 12.89 16.20 15.14
C ARG A 66 11.83 15.80 16.16
N GLY A 67 12.16 14.81 17.01
CA GLY A 67 11.24 14.28 18.01
C GLY A 67 10.66 15.34 18.94
N GLN A 68 11.45 16.34 19.31
CA GLN A 68 11.00 17.47 20.14
C GLN A 68 9.96 18.34 19.46
N ASP A 69 9.94 18.42 18.11
CA ASP A 69 9.06 19.29 17.33
C ASP A 69 7.76 18.57 16.91
N ALA A 70 7.81 17.21 16.82
CA ALA A 70 6.71 16.40 16.34
C ALA A 70 5.38 16.63 17.11
N PRO A 71 5.34 16.70 18.45
CA PRO A 71 4.10 16.97 19.16
C PRO A 71 3.46 18.32 18.82
N THR A 72 4.29 19.34 18.62
CA THR A 72 3.82 20.69 18.25
C THR A 72 3.25 20.71 16.84
N ILE A 73 3.96 20.08 15.88
CA ILE A 73 3.51 19.96 14.48
C ILE A 73 2.19 19.20 14.43
N TRP A 74 2.11 18.05 15.11
CA TRP A 74 0.89 17.25 15.20
C TRP A 74 -0.30 18.04 15.75
N ALA A 75 -0.12 18.70 16.90
CA ALA A 75 -1.18 19.47 17.54
C ALA A 75 -1.71 20.59 16.62
N ARG A 76 -0.80 21.31 15.96
CA ARG A 76 -1.17 22.39 15.02
C ARG A 76 -1.85 21.86 13.76
N ILE A 77 -1.45 20.70 13.23
CA ILE A 77 -2.15 20.08 12.10
C ILE A 77 -3.59 19.75 12.48
N ILE A 78 -3.81 19.16 13.64
CA ILE A 78 -5.16 18.83 14.11
C ILE A 78 -5.98 20.08 14.35
N GLU A 79 -5.45 21.07 15.06
CA GLU A 79 -6.15 22.32 15.36
C GLU A 79 -6.53 23.11 14.09
N GLN A 80 -5.53 23.37 13.24
CA GLN A 80 -5.71 24.19 12.04
C GLN A 80 -6.42 23.45 10.91
N GLY A 81 -6.33 22.13 10.90
CA GLY A 81 -6.95 21.27 9.90
C GLY A 81 -8.39 20.87 10.22
N ALA A 82 -8.82 20.97 11.48
CA ALA A 82 -10.18 20.61 11.90
C ALA A 82 -11.29 21.25 11.05
N PRO A 83 -11.23 22.54 10.69
CA PRO A 83 -12.24 23.19 9.84
C PRO A 83 -12.29 22.61 8.41
N MET A 84 -11.23 21.91 7.98
CA MET A 84 -11.14 21.22 6.69
C MET A 84 -11.44 19.73 6.79
N GLY A 85 -11.83 19.24 7.96
CA GLY A 85 -12.15 17.84 8.20
C GLY A 85 -10.93 16.95 8.50
N THR A 86 -9.81 17.54 8.91
CA THR A 86 -8.64 16.75 9.35
C THR A 86 -8.96 16.02 10.64
N ILE A 87 -8.74 14.71 10.63
CA ILE A 87 -8.92 13.81 11.78
C ILE A 87 -7.73 12.87 11.92
N PRO A 88 -7.34 12.51 13.15
CA PRO A 88 -6.37 11.44 13.34
C PRO A 88 -6.98 10.11 12.92
N THR A 89 -6.19 9.26 12.26
CA THR A 89 -6.62 7.93 11.84
C THR A 89 -5.92 6.83 12.63
N ARG A 90 -6.52 5.61 12.60
CA ARG A 90 -5.94 4.41 13.21
C ARG A 90 -5.23 3.57 12.15
N PHE A 91 -4.38 2.67 12.61
CA PHE A 91 -3.68 1.72 11.74
C PHE A 91 -4.64 0.87 10.90
N THR A 92 -5.78 0.45 11.46
CA THR A 92 -6.83 -0.28 10.73
C THR A 92 -7.40 0.50 9.54
N THR A 93 -7.50 1.83 9.65
CA THR A 93 -7.90 2.68 8.51
C THR A 93 -6.80 2.74 7.45
N LEU A 94 -5.55 2.84 7.87
CA LEU A 94 -4.41 2.81 6.96
C LEU A 94 -4.35 1.49 6.22
N ASP A 95 -4.58 0.37 6.92
CA ASP A 95 -4.58 -0.97 6.33
C ASP A 95 -5.69 -1.15 5.28
N LEU A 96 -6.90 -0.65 5.55
CA LEU A 96 -7.96 -0.57 4.56
C LEU A 96 -7.52 0.21 3.30
N LEU A 97 -7.01 1.43 3.49
CA LEU A 97 -6.67 2.32 2.37
C LEU A 97 -5.52 1.76 1.52
N ARG A 98 -4.51 1.17 2.17
CA ARG A 98 -3.40 0.55 1.46
C ARG A 98 -3.85 -0.66 0.63
N ALA A 99 -4.75 -1.49 1.18
CA ALA A 99 -5.29 -2.65 0.51
C ALA A 99 -6.11 -2.25 -0.73
N GLU A 100 -7.00 -1.25 -0.62
CA GLU A 100 -7.77 -0.70 -1.73
C GLU A 100 -6.85 -0.17 -2.86
N SER A 101 -5.67 0.34 -2.50
CA SER A 101 -4.75 1.03 -3.41
C SER A 101 -3.59 0.18 -3.93
N TYR A 102 -3.58 -1.11 -3.61
CA TYR A 102 -2.51 -2.04 -3.94
C TYR A 102 -1.14 -1.55 -3.44
N LEU A 103 -1.07 -1.27 -2.16
CA LEU A 103 0.18 -0.96 -1.47
C LEU A 103 0.49 -2.10 -0.51
N LEU A 104 1.50 -2.88 -0.85
CA LEU A 104 1.84 -4.09 -0.11
C LEU A 104 2.45 -3.76 1.25
N PHE A 105 2.19 -4.61 2.23
CA PHE A 105 2.73 -4.51 3.58
C PHE A 105 3.64 -5.70 3.88
N PHE A 106 4.94 -5.43 3.99
CA PHE A 106 5.94 -6.44 4.34
C PHE A 106 5.88 -6.75 5.85
N PRO A 107 5.93 -8.03 6.27
CA PRO A 107 6.00 -9.26 5.46
C PRO A 107 4.64 -9.88 5.12
N TYR A 108 3.53 -9.22 5.44
CA TYR A 108 2.18 -9.80 5.44
C TYR A 108 1.70 -10.19 4.02
N ASP A 109 2.04 -9.40 3.01
CA ASP A 109 1.58 -9.66 1.65
C ASP A 109 2.56 -10.51 0.82
N ASN A 110 3.46 -11.25 1.47
CA ASN A 110 4.41 -12.12 0.80
C ASN A 110 4.45 -13.53 1.41
N SER A 111 5.27 -14.40 0.85
CA SER A 111 5.42 -15.78 1.28
C SER A 111 6.04 -15.98 2.66
N GLU A 112 6.62 -14.94 3.27
CA GLU A 112 7.26 -15.07 4.58
C GLU A 112 6.23 -15.21 5.70
N MET A 113 5.11 -14.47 5.63
CA MET A 113 4.08 -14.52 6.67
C MET A 113 3.07 -15.65 6.43
N TYR A 114 2.66 -15.83 5.17
CA TYR A 114 1.65 -16.82 4.80
C TYR A 114 2.17 -17.74 3.70
N PRO A 115 3.13 -18.62 4.01
CA PRO A 115 3.55 -19.65 3.05
C PRO A 115 2.43 -20.66 2.87
N PHE A 116 2.28 -21.22 1.66
CA PHE A 116 1.44 -22.36 1.42
C PHE A 116 2.12 -23.31 0.44
N GLU A 117 1.79 -24.60 0.51
CA GLU A 117 2.51 -25.69 -0.16
C GLU A 117 3.99 -25.80 0.28
N ASP A 118 4.74 -26.71 -0.31
CA ASP A 118 6.18 -26.89 -0.10
C ASP A 118 7.02 -25.83 -0.84
N ASP A 119 6.51 -24.60 -0.89
CA ASP A 119 7.15 -23.55 -1.66
C ASP A 119 8.33 -22.93 -0.89
N VAL A 120 9.37 -22.61 -1.62
CA VAL A 120 10.52 -21.89 -1.08
C VAL A 120 10.07 -20.47 -0.73
N THR A 121 10.30 -20.06 0.50
CA THR A 121 10.03 -18.69 0.93
C THR A 121 10.85 -17.67 0.12
N GLY A 122 10.24 -16.56 -0.17
CA GLY A 122 10.82 -15.49 -0.97
C GLY A 122 10.09 -15.33 -2.29
N ASP A 123 9.63 -14.09 -2.52
CA ASP A 123 8.93 -13.71 -3.73
C ASP A 123 9.82 -12.80 -4.59
N THR A 124 9.70 -12.92 -5.90
CA THR A 124 10.37 -12.03 -6.84
C THR A 124 9.58 -10.73 -7.01
N LEU A 125 10.23 -9.66 -7.48
CA LEU A 125 9.54 -8.41 -7.81
C LEU A 125 8.47 -8.61 -8.90
N TRP A 126 8.64 -9.62 -9.77
CA TRP A 126 7.66 -9.98 -10.81
C TRP A 126 6.39 -10.59 -10.20
N GLU A 127 6.54 -11.41 -9.16
CA GLU A 127 5.43 -12.02 -8.42
C GLU A 127 4.66 -10.99 -7.59
N LEU A 128 5.37 -10.01 -7.01
CA LEU A 128 4.78 -8.93 -6.20
C LEU A 128 4.21 -7.78 -7.04
N GLY A 129 4.45 -7.75 -8.36
CA GLY A 129 4.08 -6.61 -9.21
C GLY A 129 4.89 -5.33 -8.91
N LEU A 130 6.10 -5.49 -8.38
CA LEU A 130 7.02 -4.40 -8.01
C LEU A 130 8.22 -4.27 -8.97
N ASP A 131 8.22 -4.98 -10.09
CA ASP A 131 9.28 -4.95 -11.08
C ASP A 131 9.55 -3.55 -11.68
N PHE A 132 8.54 -2.68 -11.68
CA PHE A 132 8.68 -1.28 -12.08
C PHE A 132 9.67 -0.47 -11.22
N THR A 133 10.03 -0.96 -10.04
CA THR A 133 11.03 -0.33 -9.15
C THR A 133 12.46 -0.49 -9.67
N VAL A 134 12.68 -1.41 -10.61
CA VAL A 134 13.94 -1.60 -11.30
C VAL A 134 13.86 -0.91 -12.66
N SER A 135 14.69 0.12 -12.87
CA SER A 135 14.74 0.82 -14.16
C SER A 135 15.05 -0.15 -15.29
N PRO A 136 14.38 -0.03 -16.45
CA PRO A 136 14.61 -0.91 -17.60
C PRO A 136 16.10 -0.98 -17.99
N GLY A 137 16.63 -2.19 -18.12
CA GLY A 137 18.03 -2.41 -18.52
C GLY A 137 19.07 -2.11 -17.43
N LYS A 138 18.67 -1.76 -16.21
CA LYS A 138 19.60 -1.57 -15.09
C LYS A 138 20.32 -2.87 -14.77
N VAL A 139 21.64 -2.82 -14.72
CA VAL A 139 22.54 -3.93 -14.37
C VAL A 139 23.46 -3.52 -13.22
N GLY A 140 24.22 -4.47 -12.68
CA GLY A 140 25.23 -4.20 -11.65
C GLY A 140 24.67 -3.95 -10.24
N PHE A 141 23.42 -4.27 -9.98
CA PHE A 141 22.85 -4.30 -8.63
C PHE A 141 22.85 -5.74 -8.09
N ARG A 142 22.81 -5.87 -6.76
CA ARG A 142 22.76 -7.18 -6.11
C ARG A 142 21.50 -7.93 -6.51
N GLY A 143 21.66 -9.14 -7.07
CA GLY A 143 20.54 -9.97 -7.54
C GLY A 143 20.07 -9.67 -8.98
N ALA A 144 20.77 -8.80 -9.74
CA ALA A 144 20.36 -8.44 -11.10
C ALA A 144 20.22 -9.66 -12.03
N GLU A 145 21.16 -10.58 -12.00
CA GLU A 145 21.15 -11.78 -12.83
C GLU A 145 19.89 -12.63 -12.57
N GLU A 146 19.60 -12.90 -11.30
CA GLU A 146 18.41 -13.66 -10.89
C GLU A 146 17.11 -12.92 -11.21
N HIS A 147 17.09 -11.61 -10.98
CA HIS A 147 15.92 -10.79 -11.34
C HIS A 147 15.54 -10.99 -12.80
N TYR A 148 16.49 -10.88 -13.73
CA TYR A 148 16.20 -11.03 -15.15
C TYR A 148 15.99 -12.50 -15.56
N ARG A 149 16.66 -13.45 -14.92
CA ARG A 149 16.49 -14.89 -15.19
C ARG A 149 15.08 -15.39 -14.83
N LEU A 150 14.46 -14.81 -13.81
CA LEU A 150 13.14 -15.20 -13.29
C LEU A 150 11.97 -14.46 -13.94
N LYS A 151 12.24 -13.50 -14.82
CA LYS A 151 11.19 -12.83 -15.59
C LYS A 151 10.39 -13.82 -16.43
N GLY A 152 9.06 -13.78 -16.30
CA GLY A 152 8.15 -14.69 -17.01
C GLY A 152 8.14 -16.12 -16.46
N LYS A 153 8.68 -16.32 -15.24
CA LYS A 153 8.68 -17.60 -14.53
C LYS A 153 8.05 -17.45 -13.16
N GLU A 154 7.09 -16.52 -13.05
CA GLU A 154 6.36 -16.28 -11.82
C GLU A 154 5.58 -17.55 -11.45
N ARG A 155 5.74 -18.01 -10.20
CA ARG A 155 5.01 -19.14 -9.62
C ARG A 155 3.62 -18.67 -9.14
N PHE A 156 3.62 -17.52 -8.50
CA PHE A 156 2.48 -16.88 -7.88
C PHE A 156 2.40 -15.41 -8.28
N LYS A 157 1.24 -14.82 -8.03
CA LYS A 157 1.04 -13.36 -8.08
C LYS A 157 0.28 -12.90 -6.85
N ILE A 158 0.60 -11.70 -6.42
CA ILE A 158 -0.27 -10.94 -5.54
C ILE A 158 -1.39 -10.39 -6.41
N TYR A 159 -2.63 -10.72 -6.07
CA TYR A 159 -3.80 -10.31 -6.84
C TYR A 159 -4.98 -10.00 -5.93
N GLY A 160 -5.95 -9.22 -6.43
CA GLY A 160 -7.14 -8.89 -5.68
C GLY A 160 -8.18 -10.02 -5.70
N VAL A 161 -9.01 -10.06 -4.66
CA VAL A 161 -10.24 -10.84 -4.61
C VAL A 161 -11.39 -9.95 -4.19
N MET A 162 -12.54 -10.08 -4.86
CA MET A 162 -13.82 -9.47 -4.46
C MET A 162 -14.71 -10.57 -3.91
N LEU A 163 -15.19 -10.39 -2.68
CA LEU A 163 -15.99 -11.39 -1.97
C LEU A 163 -17.48 -11.07 -2.06
N GLU A 164 -18.29 -12.12 -2.14
CA GLU A 164 -19.76 -12.01 -2.04
C GLU A 164 -20.19 -11.82 -0.57
N GLY A 165 -21.32 -11.16 -0.38
CA GLY A 165 -21.92 -10.97 0.94
C GLY A 165 -21.23 -9.91 1.79
N THR A 166 -21.42 -10.01 3.12
CA THR A 166 -21.01 -8.98 4.09
C THR A 166 -19.82 -9.36 4.98
N THR A 167 -19.33 -10.59 4.86
CA THR A 167 -18.23 -11.09 5.67
C THR A 167 -16.91 -10.87 4.91
N PRO A 168 -15.94 -10.10 5.46
CA PRO A 168 -14.62 -9.98 4.86
C PRO A 168 -13.84 -11.30 4.98
N ALA A 169 -12.76 -11.43 4.23
CA ALA A 169 -11.85 -12.55 4.38
C ALA A 169 -11.06 -12.41 5.68
N ASP A 170 -10.81 -13.55 6.34
CA ASP A 170 -9.86 -13.61 7.44
C ASP A 170 -8.42 -13.55 6.88
N GLU A 171 -7.52 -12.89 7.59
CA GLU A 171 -6.10 -12.90 7.25
C GLU A 171 -5.53 -14.32 7.39
N GLY A 172 -4.80 -14.77 6.40
CA GLY A 172 -4.27 -16.13 6.33
C GLY A 172 -5.30 -17.18 5.88
N ALA A 173 -6.53 -16.79 5.55
CA ALA A 173 -7.55 -17.73 5.10
C ALA A 173 -7.13 -18.43 3.79
N PRO A 174 -7.29 -19.77 3.69
CA PRO A 174 -7.05 -20.49 2.46
C PRO A 174 -7.95 -20.01 1.31
N LEU A 175 -7.36 -19.81 0.15
CA LEU A 175 -8.08 -19.57 -1.09
C LEU A 175 -8.24 -20.90 -1.83
N MET A 176 -9.47 -21.33 -2.04
CA MET A 176 -9.83 -22.64 -2.54
C MET A 176 -10.40 -22.57 -3.96
N LYS A 177 -9.98 -23.52 -4.83
CA LYS A 177 -10.57 -23.75 -6.15
C LYS A 177 -10.68 -25.25 -6.41
N ASP A 178 -11.83 -25.72 -6.87
CA ASP A 178 -12.10 -27.13 -7.16
C ASP A 178 -11.74 -28.07 -5.99
N GLY A 179 -11.99 -27.62 -4.75
CA GLY A 179 -11.71 -28.37 -3.52
C GLY A 179 -10.26 -28.45 -3.10
N LYS A 180 -9.36 -27.70 -3.76
CA LYS A 180 -7.94 -27.62 -3.42
C LYS A 180 -7.57 -26.19 -3.01
N GLN A 181 -6.67 -26.07 -2.04
CA GLN A 181 -6.06 -24.78 -1.74
C GLN A 181 -5.18 -24.37 -2.92
N VAL A 182 -5.42 -23.16 -3.44
CA VAL A 182 -4.66 -22.57 -4.54
C VAL A 182 -3.97 -21.27 -4.12
N GLY A 183 -4.19 -20.81 -2.89
CA GLY A 183 -3.59 -19.56 -2.44
C GLY A 183 -3.92 -19.26 -0.99
N VAL A 184 -3.59 -18.05 -0.59
CA VAL A 184 -3.86 -17.53 0.74
C VAL A 184 -4.25 -16.06 0.64
N VAL A 185 -5.27 -15.65 1.43
CA VAL A 185 -5.63 -14.23 1.56
C VAL A 185 -4.72 -13.58 2.59
N THR A 186 -4.07 -12.50 2.23
CA THR A 186 -3.13 -11.79 3.12
C THR A 186 -3.79 -10.64 3.88
N VAL A 187 -4.83 -10.05 3.31
CA VAL A 187 -5.69 -9.06 3.97
C VAL A 187 -7.09 -9.10 3.40
N GLY A 188 -8.10 -8.98 4.26
CA GLY A 188 -9.50 -8.84 3.88
C GLY A 188 -10.15 -7.66 4.58
N THR A 189 -10.94 -6.86 3.85
CA THR A 189 -11.59 -5.68 4.39
C THR A 189 -12.85 -5.31 3.62
N TYR A 190 -13.74 -4.54 4.26
CA TYR A 190 -14.88 -3.94 3.55
C TYR A 190 -14.48 -2.60 2.93
N SER A 191 -14.54 -2.52 1.62
CA SER A 191 -14.33 -1.27 0.89
C SER A 191 -15.63 -0.48 0.77
N SER A 192 -15.70 0.65 1.47
CA SER A 192 -16.86 1.53 1.41
C SER A 192 -17.00 2.22 0.04
N VAL A 193 -15.91 2.41 -0.67
CA VAL A 193 -15.88 3.00 -2.02
C VAL A 193 -16.42 2.02 -3.05
N ASN A 194 -15.98 0.77 -2.99
CA ASN A 194 -16.44 -0.28 -3.90
C ASN A 194 -17.77 -0.89 -3.46
N LYS A 195 -18.20 -0.69 -2.20
CA LYS A 195 -19.39 -1.31 -1.56
C LYS A 195 -19.33 -2.85 -1.58
N HIS A 196 -18.13 -3.39 -1.51
CA HIS A 196 -17.83 -4.82 -1.50
C HIS A 196 -16.75 -5.15 -0.47
N ASN A 197 -16.75 -6.39 -0.01
CA ASN A 197 -15.56 -6.93 0.64
C ASN A 197 -14.50 -7.20 -0.41
N VAL A 198 -13.30 -6.71 -0.15
CA VAL A 198 -12.12 -6.88 -1.00
C VAL A 198 -10.99 -7.50 -0.21
N GLY A 199 -10.09 -8.15 -0.88
CA GLY A 199 -8.89 -8.70 -0.25
C GLY A 199 -7.72 -8.73 -1.21
N ILE A 200 -6.54 -8.82 -0.64
CA ILE A 200 -5.32 -9.14 -1.36
C ILE A 200 -5.03 -10.61 -1.10
N ALA A 201 -4.65 -11.34 -2.12
CA ALA A 201 -4.32 -12.76 -2.00
C ALA A 201 -3.07 -13.09 -2.82
N ARG A 202 -2.33 -14.07 -2.34
CA ARG A 202 -1.24 -14.72 -3.07
C ARG A 202 -1.79 -15.97 -3.73
N MET A 203 -1.71 -16.08 -5.05
CA MET A 203 -2.30 -17.16 -5.82
C MET A 203 -1.47 -17.51 -7.06
N PRO A 204 -1.56 -18.72 -7.64
CA PRO A 204 -0.90 -19.10 -8.88
C PRO A 204 -1.29 -18.17 -10.03
N VAL A 205 -0.41 -18.06 -11.00
CA VAL A 205 -0.57 -17.14 -12.15
C VAL A 205 -1.85 -17.44 -12.95
N ASP A 206 -2.25 -18.70 -13.07
CA ASP A 206 -3.46 -19.12 -13.77
C ASP A 206 -4.77 -18.82 -13.02
N CYS A 207 -4.67 -18.61 -11.70
CA CYS A 207 -5.78 -18.12 -10.87
C CYS A 207 -5.87 -16.59 -10.85
N ALA A 208 -4.76 -15.89 -11.07
CA ALA A 208 -4.66 -14.43 -11.07
C ALA A 208 -5.18 -13.81 -12.38
N VAL A 209 -6.42 -14.15 -12.74
CA VAL A 209 -7.13 -13.68 -13.93
C VAL A 209 -8.51 -13.18 -13.53
N ASP A 210 -8.86 -11.97 -13.97
CA ASP A 210 -10.14 -11.35 -13.63
C ASP A 210 -11.33 -12.28 -13.86
N GLY A 211 -12.18 -12.38 -12.84
CA GLY A 211 -13.37 -13.21 -12.87
C GLY A 211 -13.16 -14.69 -12.53
N THR A 212 -11.93 -15.14 -12.26
CA THR A 212 -11.70 -16.52 -11.78
C THR A 212 -12.46 -16.74 -10.48
N GLU A 213 -13.40 -17.69 -10.47
CA GLU A 213 -14.23 -18.02 -9.31
C GLU A 213 -13.45 -18.92 -8.33
N MET A 214 -13.51 -18.55 -7.07
CA MET A 214 -12.84 -19.23 -5.96
C MET A 214 -13.67 -19.09 -4.68
N VAL A 215 -13.18 -19.70 -3.61
CA VAL A 215 -13.82 -19.65 -2.29
C VAL A 215 -12.75 -19.32 -1.26
N VAL A 216 -13.02 -18.36 -0.39
CA VAL A 216 -12.21 -18.10 0.82
C VAL A 216 -12.78 -18.97 1.93
N ALA A 217 -11.95 -19.83 2.50
CA ALA A 217 -12.29 -20.68 3.64
C ALA A 217 -12.05 -19.94 4.96
N ASN A 218 -13.00 -19.09 5.36
CA ASN A 218 -12.95 -18.36 6.62
C ASN A 218 -13.29 -19.28 7.80
N GLU A 219 -12.85 -18.90 9.00
CA GLU A 219 -13.24 -19.59 10.23
C GLU A 219 -14.77 -19.59 10.46
N SER A 220 -15.44 -18.51 10.04
CA SER A 220 -16.90 -18.34 10.16
C SER A 220 -17.71 -19.05 9.07
N GLY A 221 -17.05 -19.63 8.09
CA GLY A 221 -17.65 -20.34 6.95
C GLY A 221 -17.17 -19.81 5.61
N ASP A 222 -17.36 -20.61 4.59
CA ASP A 222 -16.90 -20.36 3.23
C ASP A 222 -17.57 -19.15 2.58
N VAL A 223 -16.77 -18.30 1.93
CA VAL A 223 -17.25 -17.12 1.19
C VAL A 223 -16.78 -17.21 -0.26
N LYS A 224 -17.72 -17.14 -1.19
CA LYS A 224 -17.40 -17.07 -2.63
C LYS A 224 -16.71 -15.76 -2.96
N CYS A 225 -15.72 -15.85 -3.84
CA CYS A 225 -15.02 -14.68 -4.34
C CYS A 225 -14.65 -14.82 -5.82
N LYS A 226 -14.25 -13.72 -6.41
CA LYS A 226 -13.70 -13.65 -7.77
C LYS A 226 -12.37 -12.90 -7.74
N ALA A 227 -11.41 -13.41 -8.48
CA ALA A 227 -10.18 -12.67 -8.74
C ALA A 227 -10.50 -11.34 -9.44
N HIS A 228 -9.79 -10.30 -9.04
CA HIS A 228 -9.97 -8.94 -9.55
C HIS A 228 -8.64 -8.21 -9.63
N SER A 229 -8.40 -7.54 -10.75
CA SER A 229 -7.20 -6.70 -10.92
C SER A 229 -7.17 -5.57 -9.90
N MET A 230 -5.97 -5.23 -9.45
CA MET A 230 -5.75 -4.14 -8.50
C MET A 230 -5.08 -2.93 -9.17
N PRO A 231 -5.21 -1.74 -8.62
CA PRO A 231 -5.89 -1.39 -7.37
C PRO A 231 -7.43 -1.38 -7.51
N PHE A 232 -8.12 -1.65 -6.42
CA PHE A 232 -9.59 -1.51 -6.32
C PHE A 232 -10.03 -0.05 -6.35
N TYR A 233 -9.18 0.84 -5.84
CA TYR A 233 -9.40 2.27 -5.79
C TYR A 233 -8.42 2.99 -6.70
N ASP A 234 -8.92 3.95 -7.48
CA ASP A 234 -8.14 4.74 -8.45
C ASP A 234 -7.25 3.87 -9.36
N PRO A 235 -7.85 2.95 -10.17
CA PRO A 235 -7.09 1.99 -10.97
C PRO A 235 -6.09 2.65 -11.92
N ASP A 236 -6.37 3.88 -12.36
CA ASP A 236 -5.46 4.68 -13.19
C ASP A 236 -4.37 5.41 -12.40
N LYS A 237 -4.38 5.31 -11.06
CA LYS A 237 -3.42 5.94 -10.14
C LYS A 237 -3.30 7.47 -10.33
N LYS A 238 -4.42 8.12 -10.70
CA LYS A 238 -4.48 9.56 -11.01
C LYS A 238 -4.47 10.45 -9.78
N ARG A 239 -5.08 9.99 -8.67
CA ARG A 239 -5.25 10.81 -7.47
C ARG A 239 -3.94 11.12 -6.76
N ARG A 240 -3.15 10.11 -6.43
CA ARG A 240 -1.87 10.29 -5.75
C ARG A 240 -0.85 11.08 -6.59
N ALA A 241 -0.92 10.97 -7.92
CA ALA A 241 -0.03 11.66 -8.85
C ALA A 241 -0.60 12.99 -9.36
N ALA A 242 -1.81 13.40 -8.95
CA ALA A 242 -2.46 14.61 -9.42
C ALA A 242 -1.55 15.84 -9.27
N LYS A 243 -1.49 16.66 -10.32
CA LYS A 243 -0.85 17.98 -10.22
C LYS A 243 -1.73 18.90 -9.35
N GLY A 244 -1.09 19.83 -8.62
CA GLY A 244 -1.76 20.77 -7.74
C GLY A 244 -2.57 21.82 -8.45
#